data_878eb69c5fa32794274aa5251229fded
#
_entry.id   878eb69c5fa32794274aa5251229fded
#
_cell.length_a   1.000
_cell.length_b   1.000
_cell.length_c   1.000
_cell.angle_alpha   90.00
_cell.angle_beta   90.00
_cell.angle_gamma   90.00
#
_symmetry.space_group_name_H-M   'P 1'
#
loop_
_entity.id
_entity.type
_entity.pdbx_description
1 polymer ?
#
loop_
_entity_poly.entity_id
_entity_poly.type
_entity_poly.pdbx_seq_one_letter_code
_entity_poly.pdbx_strand_id
1 'polypeptide(L)'
;ITQKTVAAVSLLAPDSIRHMVTTVVGNFTGFFALGTVFTIMIGVGVADGTGFMSALLRKVAASTPKAFVTAVVVFLGIMSNIASSTGYVVLVPLGAVLFMAFGRHPIAGLAAAFAGVSGGWSANLLIGTNDPMFAGMSTQAAQMIDPNYNVLPVCNWYFMIASTFLITIIGTFVTDKIIE
;
A
#
# COMPACT_ATOMS: atom_id res chain seq x y z
N ILE A 1 19.07 26.90 -25.56
CA ILE A 1 18.43 26.57 -24.26
C ILE A 1 18.35 27.89 -23.52
N THR A 2 17.15 28.47 -23.43
CA THR A 2 16.92 29.72 -22.70
C THR A 2 16.86 29.37 -21.21
N GLN A 3 17.87 29.76 -20.44
CA GLN A 3 17.82 29.65 -18.97
C GLN A 3 16.74 30.61 -18.46
N LYS A 4 15.61 30.08 -18.03
CA LYS A 4 14.57 30.84 -17.35
C LYS A 4 14.89 30.83 -15.84
N THR A 5 15.32 31.96 -15.31
CA THR A 5 15.55 32.11 -13.87
C THR A 5 14.21 32.10 -13.16
N VAL A 6 13.94 31.10 -12.32
CA VAL A 6 12.74 31.02 -11.49
C VAL A 6 13.11 31.50 -10.10
N ALA A 7 12.50 32.60 -9.66
CA ALA A 7 12.67 33.08 -8.29
C ALA A 7 11.82 32.26 -7.33
N ALA A 8 12.41 31.89 -6.18
CA ALA A 8 11.67 31.22 -5.13
C ALA A 8 10.69 32.20 -4.48
N VAL A 9 9.42 31.82 -4.40
CA VAL A 9 8.36 32.63 -3.78
C VAL A 9 7.99 31.98 -2.44
N SER A 10 7.85 32.82 -1.38
CA SER A 10 7.40 32.32 -0.08
C SER A 10 5.96 31.86 -0.14
N LEU A 11 5.69 30.62 0.31
CA LEU A 11 4.33 30.10 0.41
C LEU A 11 3.47 30.83 1.46
N LEU A 12 4.10 31.54 2.38
CA LEU A 12 3.41 32.35 3.40
C LEU A 12 3.14 33.80 2.94
N ALA A 13 3.54 34.18 1.73
CA ALA A 13 3.18 35.48 1.17
C ALA A 13 1.64 35.58 0.99
N PRO A 14 1.05 36.77 1.21
CA PRO A 14 -0.42 36.94 1.10
C PRO A 14 -0.99 36.46 -0.24
N ASP A 15 -0.29 36.71 -1.34
CA ASP A 15 -0.71 36.28 -2.69
C ASP A 15 -0.63 34.77 -2.85
N SER A 16 0.35 34.11 -2.23
CA SER A 16 0.47 32.65 -2.24
C SER A 16 -0.65 32.00 -1.44
N ILE A 17 -0.98 32.54 -0.27
CA ILE A 17 -2.11 32.06 0.55
C ILE A 17 -3.43 32.24 -0.20
N ARG A 18 -3.64 33.42 -0.80
CA ARG A 18 -4.83 33.69 -1.61
C ARG A 18 -4.94 32.70 -2.78
N HIS A 19 -3.84 32.47 -3.49
CA HIS A 19 -3.79 31.51 -4.59
C HIS A 19 -4.17 30.10 -4.13
N MET A 20 -3.59 29.60 -3.03
CA MET A 20 -3.94 28.29 -2.47
C MET A 20 -5.43 28.16 -2.18
N VAL A 21 -6.02 29.15 -1.50
CA VAL A 21 -7.46 29.12 -1.14
C VAL A 21 -8.37 29.19 -2.38
N THR A 22 -8.02 30.00 -3.36
CA THR A 22 -8.85 30.17 -4.57
C THR A 22 -8.75 29.00 -5.54
N THR A 23 -7.63 28.27 -5.54
CA THR A 23 -7.40 27.15 -6.48
C THR A 23 -7.65 25.77 -5.88
N VAL A 24 -7.89 25.65 -4.57
CA VAL A 24 -8.03 24.34 -3.90
C VAL A 24 -9.09 23.45 -4.52
N VAL A 25 -10.27 23.98 -4.83
CA VAL A 25 -11.35 23.21 -5.45
C VAL A 25 -10.98 22.78 -6.86
N GLY A 26 -10.45 23.70 -7.66
CA GLY A 26 -10.03 23.40 -9.03
C GLY A 26 -8.91 22.35 -9.08
N ASN A 27 -7.93 22.45 -8.20
CA ASN A 27 -6.84 21.47 -8.11
C ASN A 27 -7.35 20.09 -7.67
N PHE A 28 -8.30 20.05 -6.73
CA PHE A 28 -8.91 18.81 -6.27
C PHE A 28 -9.74 18.15 -7.37
N THR A 29 -10.67 18.88 -7.99
CA THR A 29 -11.56 18.34 -9.04
C THR A 29 -10.83 18.07 -10.35
N GLY A 30 -9.74 18.76 -10.63
CA GLY A 30 -8.87 18.54 -11.80
C GLY A 30 -7.90 17.38 -11.65
N PHE A 31 -7.86 16.71 -10.49
CA PHE A 31 -6.98 15.56 -10.32
C PHE A 31 -7.48 14.38 -11.15
N PHE A 32 -6.69 13.97 -12.14
CA PHE A 32 -7.05 12.96 -13.14
C PHE A 32 -7.57 11.64 -12.54
N ALA A 33 -6.94 11.15 -11.48
CA ALA A 33 -7.30 9.87 -10.87
C ALA A 33 -8.44 9.97 -9.85
N LEU A 34 -9.03 11.15 -9.62
CA LEU A 34 -10.01 11.37 -8.56
C LEU A 34 -11.17 10.38 -8.60
N GLY A 35 -11.80 10.23 -9.77
CA GLY A 35 -12.94 9.32 -9.95
C GLY A 35 -12.58 7.87 -9.69
N THR A 36 -11.46 7.41 -10.22
CA THR A 36 -10.97 6.03 -10.03
C THR A 36 -10.64 5.75 -8.58
N VAL A 37 -9.93 6.67 -7.91
CA VAL A 37 -9.58 6.55 -6.50
C VAL A 37 -10.83 6.47 -5.63
N PHE A 38 -11.81 7.37 -5.81
CA PHE A 38 -13.05 7.32 -5.05
C PHE A 38 -13.82 6.02 -5.26
N THR A 39 -13.93 5.54 -6.49
CA THR A 39 -14.65 4.29 -6.80
C THR A 39 -14.01 3.11 -6.05
N ILE A 40 -12.68 3.00 -6.08
CA ILE A 40 -11.96 1.95 -5.36
C ILE A 40 -12.12 2.13 -3.85
N MET A 41 -11.96 3.35 -3.33
CA MET A 41 -12.09 3.65 -1.90
C MET A 41 -13.48 3.33 -1.34
N ILE A 42 -14.55 3.54 -2.10
CA ILE A 42 -15.90 3.13 -1.70
C ILE A 42 -15.97 1.61 -1.53
N GLY A 43 -15.48 0.83 -2.51
CA GLY A 43 -15.48 -0.62 -2.43
C GLY A 43 -14.65 -1.16 -1.26
N VAL A 44 -13.43 -0.67 -1.11
CA VAL A 44 -12.55 -1.04 0.01
C VAL A 44 -13.14 -0.59 1.35
N GLY A 45 -13.70 0.62 1.43
CA GLY A 45 -14.33 1.14 2.65
C GLY A 45 -15.52 0.32 3.10
N VAL A 46 -16.35 -0.17 2.19
CA VAL A 46 -17.44 -1.10 2.51
C VAL A 46 -16.88 -2.44 3.01
N ALA A 47 -15.88 -3.01 2.35
CA ALA A 47 -15.26 -4.27 2.75
C ALA A 47 -14.60 -4.17 4.14
N ASP A 48 -13.94 -3.06 4.45
CA ASP A 48 -13.32 -2.82 5.74
C ASP A 48 -14.36 -2.52 6.83
N GLY A 49 -15.32 -1.64 6.56
CA GLY A 49 -16.39 -1.26 7.50
C GLY A 49 -17.31 -2.40 7.87
N THR A 50 -17.52 -3.39 6.99
CA THR A 50 -18.26 -4.62 7.29
C THR A 50 -17.43 -5.65 8.08
N GLY A 51 -16.13 -5.41 8.26
CA GLY A 51 -15.22 -6.37 8.89
C GLY A 51 -14.83 -7.55 7.99
N PHE A 52 -15.21 -7.52 6.70
CA PHE A 52 -14.90 -8.58 5.75
C PHE A 52 -13.39 -8.83 5.62
N MET A 53 -12.59 -7.76 5.48
CA MET A 53 -11.14 -7.87 5.37
C MET A 53 -10.52 -8.52 6.60
N SER A 54 -10.93 -8.08 7.80
CA SER A 54 -10.46 -8.65 9.07
C SER A 54 -10.85 -10.12 9.23
N ALA A 55 -12.08 -10.49 8.84
CA ALA A 55 -12.55 -11.87 8.90
C ALA A 55 -11.79 -12.77 7.90
N LEU A 56 -11.54 -12.29 6.69
CA LEU A 56 -10.78 -12.99 5.66
C LEU A 56 -9.34 -13.27 6.13
N LEU A 57 -8.64 -12.25 6.62
CA LEU A 57 -7.27 -12.38 7.13
C LEU A 57 -7.19 -13.39 8.29
N ARG A 58 -8.11 -13.30 9.26
CA ARG A 58 -8.17 -14.25 10.39
C ARG A 58 -8.47 -15.68 9.93
N LYS A 59 -9.38 -15.87 8.97
CA LYS A 59 -9.75 -17.20 8.46
C LYS A 59 -8.57 -17.87 7.77
N VAL A 60 -7.86 -17.15 6.90
CA VAL A 60 -6.67 -17.68 6.21
C VAL A 60 -5.58 -18.01 7.22
N ALA A 61 -5.31 -17.11 8.16
CA ALA A 61 -4.31 -17.31 9.20
C ALA A 61 -4.63 -18.55 10.07
N ALA A 62 -5.88 -18.71 10.51
CA ALA A 62 -6.31 -19.85 11.34
C ALA A 62 -6.28 -21.20 10.61
N SER A 63 -6.40 -21.20 9.28
CA SER A 63 -6.39 -22.43 8.47
C SER A 63 -4.98 -22.87 8.07
N THR A 64 -3.93 -22.16 8.54
CA THR A 64 -2.56 -22.34 8.08
C THR A 64 -1.87 -23.52 8.80
N PRO A 65 -1.26 -24.47 8.09
CA PRO A 65 -0.44 -25.50 8.70
C PRO A 65 0.81 -24.92 9.37
N LYS A 66 1.27 -25.54 10.47
CA LYS A 66 2.42 -25.07 11.27
C LYS A 66 3.67 -24.77 10.42
N ALA A 67 3.96 -25.58 9.41
CA ALA A 67 5.14 -25.44 8.56
C ALA A 67 5.15 -24.15 7.70
N PHE A 68 3.99 -23.55 7.45
CA PHE A 68 3.83 -22.39 6.57
C PHE A 68 3.42 -21.12 7.31
N VAL A 69 3.33 -21.17 8.64
CA VAL A 69 2.84 -20.03 9.44
C VAL A 69 3.59 -18.75 9.14
N THR A 70 4.91 -18.76 9.11
CA THR A 70 5.71 -17.55 8.82
C THR A 70 5.44 -17.03 7.43
N ALA A 71 5.49 -17.90 6.43
CA ALA A 71 5.25 -17.51 5.03
C ALA A 71 3.85 -16.90 4.84
N VAL A 72 2.84 -17.52 5.45
CA VAL A 72 1.45 -17.02 5.38
C VAL A 72 1.30 -15.71 6.13
N VAL A 73 1.91 -15.53 7.31
CA VAL A 73 1.85 -14.27 8.05
C VAL A 73 2.50 -13.13 7.26
N VAL A 74 3.69 -13.35 6.69
CA VAL A 74 4.35 -12.34 5.84
C VAL A 74 3.51 -12.06 4.59
N PHE A 75 3.05 -13.08 3.90
CA PHE A 75 2.22 -12.94 2.70
C PHE A 75 0.91 -12.18 2.97
N LEU A 76 0.19 -12.53 4.05
CA LEU A 76 -1.00 -11.79 4.46
C LEU A 76 -0.68 -10.34 4.85
N GLY A 77 0.51 -10.11 5.42
CA GLY A 77 1.02 -8.76 5.67
C GLY A 77 1.07 -7.93 4.39
N ILE A 78 1.67 -8.48 3.35
CA ILE A 78 1.76 -7.84 2.03
C ILE A 78 0.35 -7.61 1.46
N MET A 79 -0.48 -8.65 1.43
CA MET A 79 -1.83 -8.58 0.87
C MET A 79 -2.76 -7.62 1.61
N SER A 80 -2.52 -7.38 2.90
CA SER A 80 -3.33 -6.45 3.71
C SER A 80 -3.25 -4.99 3.23
N ASN A 81 -2.22 -4.65 2.47
CA ASN A 81 -2.05 -3.30 1.89
C ASN A 81 -3.12 -2.92 0.85
N ILE A 82 -3.92 -3.88 0.36
CA ILE A 82 -5.11 -3.59 -0.46
C ILE A 82 -6.11 -2.74 0.33
N ALA A 83 -6.28 -3.04 1.62
CA ALA A 83 -7.21 -2.37 2.53
C ALA A 83 -6.53 -1.26 3.36
N SER A 84 -5.51 -0.61 2.80
CA SER A 84 -4.80 0.49 3.45
C SER A 84 -4.14 0.07 4.79
N SER A 85 -4.48 0.72 5.91
CA SER A 85 -3.83 0.52 7.22
C SER A 85 -4.38 -0.65 8.06
N THR A 86 -5.39 -1.36 7.60
CA THR A 86 -6.05 -2.45 8.35
C THR A 86 -5.07 -3.56 8.76
N GLY A 87 -4.05 -3.82 7.93
CA GLY A 87 -3.01 -4.80 8.21
C GLY A 87 -2.26 -4.54 9.50
N TYR A 88 -1.92 -3.30 9.80
CA TYR A 88 -1.20 -2.95 11.03
C TYR A 88 -2.03 -3.24 12.29
N VAL A 89 -3.30 -2.92 12.25
CA VAL A 89 -4.18 -3.05 13.43
C VAL A 89 -4.59 -4.50 13.67
N VAL A 90 -4.84 -5.26 12.60
CA VAL A 90 -5.40 -6.62 12.71
C VAL A 90 -4.32 -7.68 12.62
N LEU A 91 -3.44 -7.60 11.62
CA LEU A 91 -2.54 -8.69 11.31
C LEU A 91 -1.30 -8.72 12.19
N VAL A 92 -0.79 -7.56 12.60
CA VAL A 92 0.42 -7.51 13.45
C VAL A 92 0.16 -8.18 14.80
N PRO A 93 -0.91 -7.84 15.57
CA PRO A 93 -1.24 -8.59 16.77
C PRO A 93 -1.60 -10.05 16.52
N LEU A 94 -2.30 -10.34 15.40
CA LEU A 94 -2.67 -11.71 15.03
C LEU A 94 -1.44 -12.58 14.73
N GLY A 95 -0.39 -12.02 14.13
CA GLY A 95 0.88 -12.72 13.91
C GLY A 95 1.52 -13.19 15.21
N ALA A 96 1.51 -12.35 16.25
CA ALA A 96 2.00 -12.74 17.59
C ALA A 96 1.17 -13.89 18.18
N VAL A 97 -0.16 -13.80 18.11
CA VAL A 97 -1.07 -14.84 18.64
C VAL A 97 -0.90 -16.16 17.88
N LEU A 98 -0.75 -16.11 16.55
CA LEU A 98 -0.53 -17.30 15.74
C LEU A 98 0.79 -18.00 16.10
N PHE A 99 1.89 -17.26 16.23
CA PHE A 99 3.17 -17.85 16.61
C PHE A 99 3.07 -18.50 18.00
N MET A 100 2.44 -17.83 18.98
CA MET A 100 2.16 -18.40 20.29
C MET A 100 1.37 -19.70 20.21
N ALA A 101 0.32 -19.75 19.40
CA ALA A 101 -0.53 -20.95 19.24
C ALA A 101 0.25 -22.15 18.70
N PHE A 102 1.34 -21.90 17.95
CA PHE A 102 2.22 -22.95 17.44
C PHE A 102 3.48 -23.21 18.29
N GLY A 103 3.56 -22.58 19.48
CA GLY A 103 4.69 -22.75 20.41
C GLY A 103 5.95 -21.99 19.97
N ARG A 104 5.80 -20.95 19.12
CA ARG A 104 6.87 -20.08 18.67
C ARG A 104 6.86 -18.74 19.40
N HIS A 105 7.96 -17.99 19.32
CA HIS A 105 8.07 -16.74 20.05
C HIS A 105 7.14 -15.65 19.47
N PRO A 106 6.26 -15.02 20.28
CA PRO A 106 5.26 -14.07 19.78
C PRO A 106 5.88 -12.80 19.15
N ILE A 107 7.04 -12.36 19.65
CA ILE A 107 7.74 -11.20 19.08
C ILE A 107 8.20 -11.50 17.65
N ALA A 108 8.63 -12.73 17.34
CA ALA A 108 9.00 -13.12 15.98
C ALA A 108 7.78 -13.06 15.04
N GLY A 109 6.61 -13.51 15.52
CA GLY A 109 5.36 -13.42 14.77
C GLY A 109 4.90 -11.98 14.53
N LEU A 110 5.03 -11.12 15.54
CA LEU A 110 4.75 -9.70 15.44
C LEU A 110 5.69 -9.03 14.42
N ALA A 111 6.99 -9.32 14.51
CA ALA A 111 8.00 -8.79 13.61
C ALA A 111 7.77 -9.24 12.15
N ALA A 112 7.46 -10.53 11.94
CA ALA A 112 7.14 -11.08 10.62
C ALA A 112 5.91 -10.42 10.00
N ALA A 113 4.83 -10.26 10.77
CA ALA A 113 3.63 -9.58 10.30
C ALA A 113 3.89 -8.10 10.00
N PHE A 114 4.59 -7.40 10.88
CA PHE A 114 4.96 -6.00 10.67
C PHE A 114 5.86 -5.82 9.45
N ALA A 115 6.86 -6.68 9.28
CA ALA A 115 7.74 -6.67 8.11
C ALA A 115 6.96 -6.93 6.82
N GLY A 116 6.00 -7.85 6.84
CA GLY A 116 5.12 -8.12 5.70
C GLY A 116 4.27 -6.90 5.32
N VAL A 117 3.64 -6.24 6.30
CA VAL A 117 2.83 -5.05 6.06
C VAL A 117 3.69 -3.87 5.57
N SER A 118 4.80 -3.58 6.26
CA SER A 118 5.64 -2.43 5.96
C SER A 118 6.50 -2.63 4.72
N GLY A 119 7.17 -3.79 4.61
CA GLY A 119 8.03 -4.12 3.47
C GLY A 119 7.25 -4.43 2.21
N GLY A 120 6.01 -4.89 2.36
CA GLY A 120 5.11 -5.20 1.25
C GLY A 120 4.24 -4.05 0.77
N TRP A 121 4.49 -2.83 1.21
CA TRP A 121 3.61 -1.68 0.89
C TRP A 121 3.44 -1.44 -0.61
N SER A 122 4.46 -1.69 -1.41
CA SER A 122 4.44 -1.58 -2.89
C SER A 122 4.30 -2.94 -3.57
N ALA A 123 4.06 -4.02 -2.84
CA ALA A 123 3.91 -5.37 -3.37
C ALA A 123 2.48 -5.86 -3.14
N ASN A 124 1.87 -6.41 -4.18
CA ASN A 124 0.53 -6.98 -4.07
C ASN A 124 0.23 -7.88 -5.27
N LEU A 125 -0.70 -8.82 -5.12
CA LEU A 125 -1.23 -9.60 -6.25
C LEU A 125 -2.39 -8.87 -6.95
N LEU A 126 -3.04 -7.95 -6.26
CA LEU A 126 -4.17 -7.18 -6.77
C LEU A 126 -3.82 -5.68 -6.80
N ILE A 127 -4.50 -4.96 -7.67
CA ILE A 127 -4.39 -3.50 -7.73
C ILE A 127 -4.99 -2.90 -6.46
N GLY A 128 -4.20 -2.12 -5.75
CA GLY A 128 -4.62 -1.42 -4.54
C GLY A 128 -5.10 0.00 -4.78
N THR A 129 -5.43 0.71 -3.70
CA THR A 129 -5.89 2.10 -3.77
C THR A 129 -4.80 3.09 -4.20
N ASN A 130 -3.53 2.75 -3.94
CA ASN A 130 -2.39 3.60 -4.27
C ASN A 130 -2.03 3.58 -5.76
N ASP A 131 -2.30 2.47 -6.47
CA ASP A 131 -1.88 2.30 -7.86
C ASP A 131 -2.54 3.31 -8.81
N PRO A 132 -3.87 3.54 -8.76
CA PRO A 132 -4.50 4.58 -9.58
C PRO A 132 -4.02 5.99 -9.22
N MET A 133 -3.71 6.24 -7.94
CA MET A 133 -3.20 7.54 -7.50
C MET A 133 -1.82 7.81 -8.10
N PHE A 134 -0.91 6.86 -8.01
CA PHE A 134 0.43 6.99 -8.61
C PHE A 134 0.40 7.02 -10.13
N ALA A 135 -0.47 6.24 -10.77
CA ALA A 135 -0.68 6.29 -12.21
C ALA A 135 -1.15 7.69 -12.66
N GLY A 136 -2.09 8.30 -11.89
CA GLY A 136 -2.55 9.65 -12.17
C GLY A 136 -1.45 10.72 -12.04
N MET A 137 -0.66 10.66 -10.98
CA MET A 137 0.49 11.56 -10.82
C MET A 137 1.52 11.38 -11.93
N SER A 138 1.83 10.14 -12.29
CA SER A 138 2.76 9.81 -13.36
C SER A 138 2.25 10.27 -14.72
N THR A 139 0.93 10.17 -14.96
CA THR A 139 0.29 10.68 -16.18
C THR A 139 0.47 12.19 -16.29
N GLN A 140 0.22 12.95 -15.23
CA GLN A 140 0.39 14.40 -15.24
C GLN A 140 1.84 14.80 -15.51
N ALA A 141 2.80 14.09 -14.92
CA ALA A 141 4.22 14.33 -15.17
C ALA A 141 4.63 13.99 -16.62
N ALA A 142 4.15 12.88 -17.16
CA ALA A 142 4.43 12.46 -18.52
C ALA A 142 3.82 13.42 -19.55
N GLN A 143 2.64 13.96 -19.30
CA GLN A 143 1.95 14.91 -20.15
C GLN A 143 2.65 16.28 -20.27
N MET A 144 3.61 16.57 -19.40
CA MET A 144 4.49 17.73 -19.60
C MET A 144 5.39 17.58 -20.84
N ILE A 145 5.63 16.35 -21.30
CA ILE A 145 6.47 16.04 -22.45
C ILE A 145 5.61 15.59 -23.63
N ASP A 146 4.69 14.67 -23.41
CA ASP A 146 3.74 14.15 -24.42
C ASP A 146 2.30 14.28 -23.88
N PRO A 147 1.51 15.26 -24.37
CA PRO A 147 0.14 15.49 -23.91
C PRO A 147 -0.82 14.31 -24.08
N ASN A 148 -0.49 13.35 -24.94
CA ASN A 148 -1.34 12.17 -25.19
C ASN A 148 -0.92 10.95 -24.35
N TYR A 149 0.16 11.06 -23.58
CA TYR A 149 0.63 9.94 -22.78
C TYR A 149 -0.28 9.69 -21.58
N ASN A 150 -0.62 8.41 -21.35
CA ASN A 150 -1.46 8.00 -20.21
C ASN A 150 -0.83 6.78 -19.54
N VAL A 151 -0.59 6.87 -18.24
CA VAL A 151 -0.07 5.79 -17.41
C VAL A 151 -1.24 5.02 -16.80
N LEU A 152 -1.32 3.72 -17.11
CA LEU A 152 -2.38 2.87 -16.59
C LEU A 152 -2.08 2.42 -15.15
N PRO A 153 -3.09 2.24 -14.28
CA PRO A 153 -2.90 1.71 -12.92
C PRO A 153 -2.23 0.34 -12.85
N VAL A 154 -2.26 -0.42 -13.96
CA VAL A 154 -1.64 -1.75 -14.08
C VAL A 154 -0.19 -1.72 -14.55
N CYS A 155 0.39 -0.55 -14.81
CA CYS A 155 1.74 -0.44 -15.40
C CYS A 155 2.82 -1.14 -14.57
N ASN A 156 2.65 -1.22 -13.26
CA ASN A 156 3.61 -1.81 -12.33
C ASN A 156 3.20 -3.20 -11.82
N TRP A 157 2.11 -3.76 -12.31
CA TRP A 157 1.50 -4.96 -11.75
C TRP A 157 2.40 -6.20 -11.75
N TYR A 158 3.13 -6.44 -12.84
CA TYR A 158 4.08 -7.57 -12.89
C TYR A 158 5.19 -7.46 -11.85
N PHE A 159 5.70 -6.26 -11.64
CA PHE A 159 6.69 -5.99 -10.59
C PHE A 159 6.09 -6.24 -9.19
N MET A 160 4.86 -5.81 -8.94
CA MET A 160 4.16 -6.02 -7.68
C MET A 160 3.98 -7.51 -7.37
N ILE A 161 3.57 -8.32 -8.37
CA ILE A 161 3.43 -9.78 -8.24
C ILE A 161 4.79 -10.40 -7.91
N ALA A 162 5.83 -10.10 -8.68
CA ALA A 162 7.18 -10.64 -8.46
C ALA A 162 7.71 -10.25 -7.07
N SER A 163 7.53 -8.99 -6.67
CA SER A 163 7.92 -8.48 -5.35
C SER A 163 7.19 -9.18 -4.21
N THR A 164 5.92 -9.52 -4.38
CA THR A 164 5.13 -10.23 -3.38
C THR A 164 5.76 -11.58 -3.03
N PHE A 165 6.12 -12.37 -4.05
CA PHE A 165 6.78 -13.66 -3.83
C PHE A 165 8.18 -13.49 -3.25
N LEU A 166 8.97 -12.54 -3.78
CA LEU A 166 10.33 -12.27 -3.29
C LEU A 166 10.33 -11.88 -1.82
N ILE A 167 9.50 -10.91 -1.43
CA ILE A 167 9.42 -10.43 -0.04
C ILE A 167 8.89 -11.53 0.88
N THR A 168 7.93 -12.33 0.44
CA THR A 168 7.43 -13.48 1.22
C THR A 168 8.53 -14.48 1.50
N ILE A 169 9.33 -14.85 0.50
CA ILE A 169 10.44 -15.81 0.66
C ILE A 169 11.51 -15.24 1.58
N ILE A 170 11.96 -14.01 1.33
CA ILE A 170 13.02 -13.37 2.13
C ILE A 170 12.54 -13.15 3.57
N GLY A 171 11.33 -12.61 3.76
CA GLY A 171 10.76 -12.37 5.08
C GLY A 171 10.59 -13.65 5.89
N THR A 172 10.18 -14.74 5.24
CA THR A 172 10.10 -16.07 5.86
C THR A 172 11.48 -16.56 6.27
N PHE A 173 12.46 -16.51 5.36
CA PHE A 173 13.82 -16.95 5.63
C PHE A 173 14.46 -16.16 6.78
N VAL A 174 14.34 -14.84 6.77
CA VAL A 174 14.89 -13.98 7.84
C VAL A 174 14.23 -14.29 9.17
N THR A 175 12.91 -14.45 9.19
CA THR A 175 12.19 -14.77 10.44
C THR A 175 12.58 -16.13 10.97
N ASP A 176 12.61 -17.19 10.12
CA ASP A 176 12.80 -18.56 10.56
C ASP A 176 14.29 -18.95 10.79
N LYS A 177 15.25 -18.15 10.30
CA LYS A 177 16.68 -18.49 10.35
C LYS A 177 17.57 -17.45 11.04
N ILE A 178 17.09 -16.23 11.17
CA ILE A 178 17.89 -15.13 11.75
C ILE A 178 17.25 -14.62 13.06
N ILE A 179 15.92 -14.52 13.09
CA ILE A 179 15.21 -14.00 14.27
C ILE A 179 14.88 -15.11 15.26
N GLU A 180 14.53 -16.29 14.80
CA GLU A 180 14.16 -17.47 15.57
C GLU A 180 15.03 -18.68 15.17
#